data_5866d18f2e9a0f661375e0bb80175b2f
#
_entry.id   5866d18f2e9a0f661375e0bb80175b2f
#
_cell.length_a   1.000
_cell.length_b   1.000
_cell.length_c   1.000
_cell.angle_alpha   90.00
_cell.angle_beta   90.00
_cell.angle_gamma   90.00
#
_symmetry.space_group_name_H-M   'P 1'
#
loop_
_entity.id
_entity.type
_entity.pdbx_description
1 polymer ?
#
loop_
_entity_poly.entity_id
_entity_poly.type
_entity_poly.pdbx_seq_one_letter_code
_entity_poly.pdbx_strand_id
1 'polypeptide(L)'
;LIPIASLTGQPVTFTGRGRLMERPQSVYETLYREQNLRFEQSPAGLTVEGALTPGDYRLAGNVSSQFISGLLFALPLLPGDSTLHLIPPVESRSYIDMTRAVQAAFGVHSRWLDATTLLLPGGQQYRPCDYNVEGDYSQAAFPAVLGAVCGGVTITGLAPDTLQGDAAILDILRRCGAVFTRKGDSVTFAKA
;
A
#
# COMPACT_ATOMS: atom_id res chain seq x y z
N LEU A 1 6.73 1.46 -7.65
CA LEU A 1 7.14 2.01 -8.96
C LEU A 1 7.61 0.92 -9.94
N ILE A 2 8.27 -0.16 -9.48
CA ILE A 2 8.85 -1.21 -10.36
C ILE A 2 7.82 -1.76 -11.34
N PRO A 3 6.64 -2.28 -10.95
CA PRO A 3 5.66 -2.78 -11.92
C PRO A 3 5.10 -1.70 -12.85
N ILE A 4 5.03 -0.45 -12.38
CA ILE A 4 4.57 0.67 -13.21
C ILE A 4 5.57 0.96 -14.34
N ALA A 5 6.87 0.90 -14.05
CA ALA A 5 7.92 1.07 -15.06
C ALA A 5 7.79 0.06 -16.20
N SER A 6 7.42 -1.18 -15.88
CA SER A 6 7.25 -2.25 -16.87
C SER A 6 6.02 -2.08 -17.79
N LEU A 7 5.15 -1.11 -17.53
CA LEU A 7 4.07 -0.78 -18.48
C LEU A 7 4.61 -0.18 -19.79
N THR A 8 5.81 0.37 -19.76
CA THR A 8 6.45 0.97 -20.95
C THR A 8 7.13 -0.07 -21.85
N GLY A 9 7.45 -1.25 -21.32
CA GLY A 9 8.26 -2.26 -21.98
C GLY A 9 9.73 -1.86 -22.20
N GLN A 10 10.09 -0.62 -21.88
CA GLN A 10 11.43 -0.07 -22.08
C GLN A 10 12.32 -0.32 -20.87
N PRO A 11 13.66 -0.33 -21.02
CA PRO A 11 14.56 -0.41 -19.88
C PRO A 11 14.42 0.83 -18.99
N VAL A 12 14.18 0.60 -17.70
CA VAL A 12 14.11 1.65 -16.67
C VAL A 12 15.07 1.32 -15.55
N THR A 13 15.96 2.26 -15.23
CA THR A 13 16.92 2.10 -14.14
C THR A 13 16.53 3.00 -12.96
N PHE A 14 16.31 2.39 -11.80
CA PHE A 14 16.11 3.06 -10.53
C PHE A 14 17.45 3.25 -9.83
N THR A 15 17.75 4.47 -9.41
CA THR A 15 18.93 4.77 -8.60
C THR A 15 18.52 5.31 -7.24
N GLY A 16 19.39 5.16 -6.25
CA GLY A 16 19.08 5.60 -4.88
C GLY A 16 20.34 5.99 -4.11
N ARG A 17 20.14 6.51 -2.92
CA ARG A 17 21.21 6.87 -1.99
C ARG A 17 21.19 5.98 -0.75
N GLY A 18 22.37 5.82 -0.14
CA GLY A 18 22.54 5.00 1.06
C GLY A 18 22.14 3.54 0.77
N ARG A 19 21.45 2.93 1.70
CA ARG A 19 21.06 1.51 1.64
C ARG A 19 19.82 1.21 0.79
N LEU A 20 19.30 2.17 0.02
CA LEU A 20 18.06 1.97 -0.73
C LEU A 20 18.20 0.86 -1.78
N MET A 21 19.34 0.82 -2.48
CA MET A 21 19.59 -0.19 -3.52
C MET A 21 19.96 -1.57 -2.96
N GLU A 22 20.28 -1.65 -1.67
CA GLU A 22 20.57 -2.91 -0.97
C GLU A 22 19.29 -3.62 -0.48
N ARG A 23 18.14 -2.92 -0.49
CA ARG A 23 16.88 -3.51 -0.01
C ARG A 23 16.46 -4.66 -0.91
N PRO A 24 16.15 -5.83 -0.34
CA PRO A 24 15.75 -7.00 -1.12
C PRO A 24 14.49 -6.71 -1.96
N GLN A 25 14.55 -7.07 -3.23
CA GLN A 25 13.43 -7.00 -4.18
C GLN A 25 13.09 -8.39 -4.73
N SER A 26 13.41 -9.44 -3.99
CA SER A 26 13.27 -10.84 -4.42
C SER A 26 11.87 -11.22 -4.89
N VAL A 27 10.82 -10.55 -4.34
CA VAL A 27 9.43 -10.77 -4.75
C VAL A 27 9.25 -10.39 -6.22
N TYR A 28 9.71 -9.21 -6.61
CA TYR A 28 9.64 -8.79 -8.01
C TYR A 28 10.64 -9.52 -8.89
N GLU A 29 11.84 -9.79 -8.38
CA GLU A 29 12.83 -10.57 -9.13
C GLU A 29 12.27 -11.93 -9.56
N THR A 30 11.61 -12.65 -8.67
CA THR A 30 10.97 -13.94 -8.98
C THR A 30 9.90 -13.77 -10.05
N LEU A 31 8.99 -12.81 -9.86
CA LEU A 31 7.89 -12.53 -10.78
C LEU A 31 8.38 -12.17 -12.19
N TYR A 32 9.42 -11.32 -12.28
CA TYR A 32 10.00 -10.94 -13.57
C TYR A 32 10.67 -12.12 -14.26
N ARG A 33 11.37 -12.96 -13.51
CA ARG A 33 11.96 -14.20 -14.03
C ARG A 33 10.92 -15.15 -14.58
N GLU A 34 9.78 -15.33 -13.89
CA GLU A 34 8.66 -16.16 -14.35
C GLU A 34 8.05 -15.67 -15.67
N GLN A 35 8.09 -14.38 -15.92
CA GLN A 35 7.62 -13.77 -17.17
C GLN A 35 8.73 -13.56 -18.21
N ASN A 36 9.95 -14.06 -17.97
CA ASN A 36 11.14 -13.87 -18.82
C ASN A 36 11.47 -12.39 -19.07
N LEU A 37 11.25 -11.53 -18.08
CA LEU A 37 11.58 -10.12 -18.10
C LEU A 37 12.95 -9.89 -17.43
N ARG A 38 13.64 -8.84 -17.85
CA ARG A 38 14.92 -8.45 -17.25
C ARG A 38 14.71 -7.82 -15.89
N PHE A 39 15.48 -8.28 -14.90
CA PHE A 39 15.54 -7.72 -13.55
C PHE A 39 16.97 -7.83 -13.04
N GLU A 40 17.66 -6.72 -12.93
CA GLU A 40 19.06 -6.66 -12.49
C GLU A 40 19.21 -5.67 -11.34
N GLN A 41 19.54 -6.17 -10.16
CA GLN A 41 19.80 -5.34 -8.99
C GLN A 41 21.28 -5.37 -8.62
N SER A 42 21.85 -4.20 -8.38
CA SER A 42 23.22 -3.99 -7.95
C SER A 42 23.31 -2.80 -6.99
N PRO A 43 24.42 -2.57 -6.31
CA PRO A 43 24.63 -1.37 -5.49
C PRO A 43 24.49 -0.06 -6.28
N ALA A 44 24.71 -0.08 -7.59
CA ALA A 44 24.60 1.10 -8.47
C ALA A 44 23.14 1.41 -8.85
N GLY A 45 22.24 0.41 -8.83
CA GLY A 45 20.85 0.60 -9.19
C GLY A 45 20.11 -0.70 -9.45
N LEU A 46 18.84 -0.56 -9.74
CA LEU A 46 17.95 -1.64 -10.17
C LEU A 46 17.44 -1.34 -11.57
N THR A 47 17.74 -2.21 -12.53
CA THR A 47 17.24 -2.09 -13.90
C THR A 47 16.18 -3.16 -14.18
N VAL A 48 15.05 -2.73 -14.72
CA VAL A 48 13.98 -3.59 -15.22
C VAL A 48 13.71 -3.28 -16.69
N GLU A 49 13.34 -4.32 -17.46
CA GLU A 49 13.01 -4.19 -18.87
C GLU A 49 12.01 -5.27 -19.27
N GLY A 50 11.10 -4.90 -20.15
CA GLY A 50 10.02 -5.74 -20.65
C GLY A 50 8.67 -5.41 -20.04
N ALA A 51 7.61 -5.73 -20.78
CA ALA A 51 6.24 -5.45 -20.41
C ALA A 51 5.63 -6.61 -19.59
N LEU A 52 5.01 -6.29 -18.47
CA LEU A 52 4.17 -7.24 -17.76
C LEU A 52 3.02 -7.71 -18.65
N THR A 53 2.63 -8.97 -18.53
CA THR A 53 1.49 -9.55 -19.25
C THR A 53 0.32 -9.82 -18.32
N PRO A 54 -0.95 -9.71 -18.79
CA PRO A 54 -2.10 -10.15 -18.02
C PRO A 54 -2.00 -11.63 -17.64
N GLY A 55 -2.60 -12.02 -16.52
CA GLY A 55 -2.62 -13.42 -16.09
C GLY A 55 -2.62 -13.60 -14.58
N ASP A 56 -2.17 -14.80 -14.16
CA ASP A 56 -2.16 -15.19 -12.76
C ASP A 56 -0.83 -14.84 -12.09
N TYR A 57 -0.91 -14.06 -11.03
CA TYR A 57 0.22 -13.64 -10.21
C TYR A 57 0.13 -14.28 -8.84
N ARG A 58 1.23 -14.80 -8.33
CA ARG A 58 1.30 -15.43 -7.00
C ARG A 58 2.35 -14.78 -6.14
N LEU A 59 1.97 -14.30 -4.95
CA LEU A 59 2.87 -13.71 -3.98
C LEU A 59 2.60 -14.28 -2.59
N ALA A 60 3.65 -14.37 -1.77
CA ALA A 60 3.46 -14.65 -0.35
C ALA A 60 2.69 -13.49 0.30
N GLY A 61 1.65 -13.79 1.06
CA GLY A 61 0.80 -12.77 1.70
C GLY A 61 1.43 -12.11 2.92
N ASN A 62 2.55 -12.64 3.42
CA ASN A 62 3.34 -12.11 4.54
C ASN A 62 4.51 -11.22 4.09
N VAL A 63 4.60 -10.89 2.80
CA VAL A 63 5.52 -9.86 2.32
C VAL A 63 4.94 -8.47 2.56
N SER A 64 5.79 -7.45 2.47
CA SER A 64 5.32 -6.07 2.58
C SER A 64 4.18 -5.78 1.59
N SER A 65 3.08 -5.19 2.07
CA SER A 65 1.95 -4.75 1.24
C SER A 65 2.36 -3.84 0.09
N GLN A 66 3.53 -3.19 0.18
CA GLN A 66 4.05 -2.32 -0.89
C GLN A 66 4.33 -3.08 -2.20
N PHE A 67 4.72 -4.37 -2.13
CA PHE A 67 4.86 -5.20 -3.32
C PHE A 67 3.50 -5.47 -3.97
N ILE A 68 2.51 -5.77 -3.15
CA ILE A 68 1.14 -5.99 -3.60
C ILE A 68 0.56 -4.71 -4.21
N SER A 69 0.69 -3.57 -3.51
CA SER A 69 0.23 -2.26 -4.00
C SER A 69 0.88 -1.87 -5.33
N GLY A 70 2.17 -2.19 -5.51
CA GLY A 70 2.86 -1.94 -6.78
C GLY A 70 2.22 -2.67 -7.97
N LEU A 71 1.80 -3.93 -7.79
CA LEU A 71 1.06 -4.70 -8.79
C LEU A 71 -0.36 -4.17 -8.99
N LEU A 72 -1.05 -3.81 -7.90
CA LEU A 72 -2.37 -3.19 -7.98
C LEU A 72 -2.36 -1.95 -8.86
N PHE A 73 -1.31 -1.12 -8.79
CA PHE A 73 -1.20 0.07 -9.63
C PHE A 73 -0.97 -0.24 -11.12
N ALA A 74 -0.32 -1.34 -11.45
CA ALA A 74 0.09 -1.65 -12.82
C ALA A 74 -0.87 -2.59 -13.54
N LEU A 75 -1.28 -3.69 -12.91
CA LEU A 75 -2.03 -4.77 -13.58
C LEU A 75 -3.37 -4.33 -14.18
N PRO A 76 -4.17 -3.44 -13.55
CA PRO A 76 -5.42 -2.99 -14.16
C PRO A 76 -5.25 -2.21 -15.46
N LEU A 77 -4.06 -1.70 -15.74
CA LEU A 77 -3.75 -0.95 -16.97
C LEU A 77 -3.36 -1.87 -18.14
N LEU A 78 -3.13 -3.14 -17.88
CA LEU A 78 -2.83 -4.14 -18.91
C LEU A 78 -4.09 -4.42 -19.76
N PRO A 79 -3.92 -4.91 -21.01
CA PRO A 79 -5.05 -5.09 -21.93
C PRO A 79 -6.02 -6.21 -21.55
N GLY A 80 -5.65 -7.09 -20.62
CA GLY A 80 -6.47 -8.21 -20.15
C GLY A 80 -6.53 -8.30 -18.63
N ASP A 81 -7.45 -9.13 -18.14
CA ASP A 81 -7.66 -9.36 -16.71
C ASP A 81 -6.46 -10.06 -16.07
N SER A 82 -6.22 -9.74 -14.81
CA SER A 82 -5.23 -10.42 -13.99
C SER A 82 -5.83 -10.88 -12.67
N THR A 83 -5.31 -11.99 -12.13
CA THR A 83 -5.61 -12.47 -10.79
C THR A 83 -4.35 -12.41 -9.93
N LEU A 84 -4.52 -11.94 -8.70
CA LEU A 84 -3.45 -11.90 -7.72
C LEU A 84 -3.79 -12.83 -6.56
N HIS A 85 -3.06 -13.94 -6.46
CA HIS A 85 -3.20 -14.94 -5.41
C HIS A 85 -2.18 -14.68 -4.29
N LEU A 86 -2.67 -14.41 -3.10
CA LEU A 86 -1.85 -14.21 -1.90
C LEU A 86 -1.76 -15.52 -1.14
N ILE A 87 -0.56 -16.07 -1.00
CA ILE A 87 -0.30 -17.30 -0.25
C ILE A 87 -0.35 -16.97 1.24
N PRO A 88 -1.24 -17.59 2.04
CA PRO A 88 -1.36 -17.31 3.48
C PRO A 88 -0.07 -17.53 4.28
N PRO A 89 0.09 -16.81 5.41
CA PRO A 89 -0.85 -15.85 5.99
C PRO A 89 -0.86 -14.52 5.23
N VAL A 90 -2.06 -13.91 5.08
CA VAL A 90 -2.18 -12.57 4.49
C VAL A 90 -2.09 -11.53 5.59
N GLU A 91 -0.94 -10.94 5.72
CA GLU A 91 -0.68 -9.82 6.61
C GLU A 91 -1.01 -8.49 5.92
N SER A 92 -1.19 -7.43 6.69
CA SER A 92 -1.39 -6.08 6.13
C SER A 92 -2.55 -5.93 5.13
N ARG A 93 -3.61 -6.72 5.24
CA ARG A 93 -4.78 -6.67 4.35
C ARG A 93 -5.41 -5.27 4.30
N SER A 94 -5.44 -4.56 5.44
CA SER A 94 -5.94 -3.19 5.52
C SER A 94 -5.23 -2.24 4.55
N TYR A 95 -3.92 -2.38 4.37
CA TYR A 95 -3.15 -1.58 3.41
C TYR A 95 -3.41 -1.93 1.96
N ILE A 96 -3.74 -3.20 1.68
CA ILE A 96 -4.20 -3.61 0.35
C ILE A 96 -5.56 -2.97 0.04
N ASP A 97 -6.50 -3.04 0.99
CA ASP A 97 -7.83 -2.47 0.84
C ASP A 97 -7.78 -0.93 0.79
N MET A 98 -6.88 -0.28 1.53
CA MET A 98 -6.62 1.16 1.42
C MET A 98 -6.13 1.52 0.01
N THR A 99 -5.17 0.77 -0.55
CA THR A 99 -4.70 0.98 -1.94
C THR A 99 -5.85 0.87 -2.93
N ARG A 100 -6.70 -0.17 -2.79
CA ARG A 100 -7.88 -0.38 -3.65
C ARG A 100 -8.92 0.74 -3.52
N ALA A 101 -9.14 1.25 -2.31
CA ALA A 101 -10.06 2.36 -2.07
C ALA A 101 -9.57 3.65 -2.76
N VAL A 102 -8.29 3.95 -2.67
CA VAL A 102 -7.68 5.08 -3.39
C VAL A 102 -7.82 4.88 -4.91
N GLN A 103 -7.48 3.69 -5.42
CA GLN A 103 -7.66 3.38 -6.86
C GLN A 103 -9.09 3.59 -7.34
N ALA A 104 -10.08 3.15 -6.53
CA ALA A 104 -11.49 3.31 -6.86
C ALA A 104 -11.90 4.79 -6.97
N ALA A 105 -11.36 5.67 -6.12
CA ALA A 105 -11.57 7.11 -6.24
C ALA A 105 -11.04 7.68 -7.56
N PHE A 106 -9.96 7.09 -8.10
CA PHE A 106 -9.40 7.44 -9.40
C PHE A 106 -9.95 6.59 -10.56
N GLY A 107 -11.07 5.87 -10.35
CA GLY A 107 -11.80 5.14 -11.40
C GLY A 107 -11.23 3.77 -11.76
N VAL A 108 -10.28 3.23 -10.99
CA VAL A 108 -9.71 1.89 -11.20
C VAL A 108 -10.23 0.94 -10.12
N HIS A 109 -10.81 -0.17 -10.53
CA HIS A 109 -11.50 -1.08 -9.64
C HIS A 109 -10.88 -2.48 -9.65
N SER A 110 -10.88 -3.10 -8.49
CA SER A 110 -10.54 -4.50 -8.30
C SER A 110 -11.49 -5.12 -7.27
N ARG A 111 -11.59 -6.43 -7.22
CA ARG A 111 -12.45 -7.09 -6.24
C ARG A 111 -11.81 -8.35 -5.67
N TRP A 112 -12.06 -8.62 -4.40
CA TRP A 112 -11.76 -9.91 -3.82
C TRP A 112 -12.71 -10.97 -4.39
N LEU A 113 -12.16 -12.08 -4.87
CA LEU A 113 -12.91 -13.28 -5.24
C LEU A 113 -13.15 -14.16 -4.01
N ASP A 114 -12.14 -14.19 -3.13
CA ASP A 114 -12.14 -14.90 -1.85
C ASP A 114 -11.21 -14.21 -0.84
N ALA A 115 -10.87 -14.88 0.26
CA ALA A 115 -10.02 -14.30 1.31
C ALA A 115 -8.59 -13.97 0.85
N THR A 116 -8.12 -14.57 -0.24
CA THR A 116 -6.71 -14.53 -0.68
C THR A 116 -6.52 -14.15 -2.14
N THR A 117 -7.60 -14.08 -2.91
CA THR A 117 -7.54 -13.87 -4.37
C THR A 117 -8.22 -12.56 -4.76
N LEU A 118 -7.48 -11.70 -5.43
CA LEU A 118 -7.96 -10.46 -6.05
C LEU A 118 -8.11 -10.64 -7.57
N LEU A 119 -9.24 -10.22 -8.11
CA LEU A 119 -9.42 -10.00 -9.54
C LEU A 119 -9.15 -8.52 -9.86
N LEU A 120 -8.34 -8.30 -10.87
CA LEU A 120 -7.97 -7.01 -11.42
C LEU A 120 -8.38 -6.98 -12.90
N PRO A 121 -9.59 -6.49 -13.22
CA PRO A 121 -10.00 -6.32 -14.61
C PRO A 121 -9.00 -5.42 -15.34
N GLY A 122 -8.65 -5.81 -16.56
CA GLY A 122 -7.70 -5.08 -17.40
C GLY A 122 -8.35 -3.95 -18.20
N GLY A 123 -7.53 -3.24 -18.98
CA GLY A 123 -7.99 -2.16 -19.87
C GLY A 123 -8.51 -0.93 -19.14
N GLN A 124 -8.29 -0.80 -17.84
CA GLN A 124 -8.74 0.34 -17.05
C GLN A 124 -7.80 1.54 -17.22
N GLN A 125 -8.28 2.71 -16.86
CA GLN A 125 -7.53 3.96 -16.90
C GLN A 125 -7.80 4.79 -15.67
N TYR A 126 -6.74 5.34 -15.06
CA TYR A 126 -6.88 6.31 -13.99
C TYR A 126 -7.48 7.61 -14.51
N ARG A 127 -8.42 8.15 -13.75
CA ARG A 127 -9.08 9.44 -14.05
C ARG A 127 -8.67 10.46 -13.00
N PRO A 128 -8.27 11.67 -13.40
CA PRO A 128 -8.00 12.74 -12.43
C PRO A 128 -9.23 13.03 -11.58
N CYS A 129 -9.02 13.21 -10.28
CA CYS A 129 -10.04 13.69 -9.35
C CYS A 129 -9.39 14.53 -8.25
N ASP A 130 -10.18 15.38 -7.62
CA ASP A 130 -9.78 16.01 -6.36
C ASP A 130 -9.84 14.95 -5.25
N TYR A 131 -8.72 14.77 -4.58
CA TYR A 131 -8.60 13.77 -3.51
C TYR A 131 -7.96 14.36 -2.27
N ASN A 132 -8.66 14.27 -1.15
CA ASN A 132 -8.13 14.70 0.14
C ASN A 132 -7.42 13.53 0.82
N VAL A 133 -6.09 13.61 0.96
CA VAL A 133 -5.30 12.59 1.64
C VAL A 133 -5.52 12.70 3.15
N GLU A 134 -5.98 11.62 3.77
CA GLU A 134 -6.14 11.57 5.21
C GLU A 134 -4.79 11.58 5.97
N GLY A 135 -4.83 11.96 7.24
CA GLY A 135 -3.65 11.93 8.11
C GLY A 135 -3.17 10.50 8.35
N ASP A 136 -1.85 10.34 8.49
CA ASP A 136 -1.19 9.07 8.74
C ASP A 136 -1.30 8.67 10.22
N TYR A 137 -2.06 7.62 10.51
CA TYR A 137 -2.24 7.11 11.87
C TYR A 137 -0.96 6.53 12.47
N SER A 138 -0.03 6.03 11.66
CA SER A 138 1.26 5.56 12.17
C SER A 138 2.08 6.72 12.74
N GLN A 139 2.04 7.88 12.08
CA GLN A 139 2.68 9.09 12.58
C GLN A 139 1.88 9.73 13.73
N ALA A 140 0.55 9.68 13.67
CA ALA A 140 -0.31 10.18 14.72
C ALA A 140 -0.16 9.41 16.05
N ALA A 141 0.32 8.17 16.02
CA ALA A 141 0.54 7.36 17.22
C ALA A 141 1.48 8.06 18.21
N PHE A 142 2.53 8.74 17.75
CA PHE A 142 3.48 9.43 18.62
C PHE A 142 2.84 10.58 19.43
N PRO A 143 2.19 11.58 18.79
CA PRO A 143 1.49 12.63 19.55
C PRO A 143 0.28 12.09 20.31
N ALA A 144 -0.35 10.98 19.88
CA ALA A 144 -1.42 10.35 20.64
C ALA A 144 -0.93 9.76 21.97
N VAL A 145 0.22 9.09 21.97
CA VAL A 145 0.85 8.60 23.20
C VAL A 145 1.25 9.77 24.11
N LEU A 146 1.84 10.84 23.54
CA LEU A 146 2.15 12.05 24.30
C LEU A 146 0.88 12.64 24.93
N GLY A 147 -0.20 12.74 24.16
CA GLY A 147 -1.49 13.23 24.65
C GLY A 147 -2.09 12.33 25.75
N ALA A 148 -1.94 11.02 25.62
CA ALA A 148 -2.41 10.07 26.64
C ALA A 148 -1.68 10.23 27.98
N VAL A 149 -0.38 10.61 27.96
CA VAL A 149 0.44 10.77 29.17
C VAL A 149 0.32 12.18 29.75
N CYS A 150 0.37 13.20 28.92
CA CYS A 150 0.46 14.60 29.35
C CYS A 150 -0.86 15.37 29.28
N GLY A 151 -1.81 14.91 28.47
CA GLY A 151 -3.01 15.66 28.15
C GLY A 151 -2.76 16.87 27.25
N GLY A 152 -3.85 17.56 26.85
CA GLY A 152 -3.77 18.83 26.12
C GLY A 152 -3.29 18.74 24.67
N VAL A 153 -3.21 17.56 24.08
CA VAL A 153 -2.83 17.36 22.67
C VAL A 153 -4.07 17.18 21.81
N THR A 154 -4.15 17.92 20.71
CA THR A 154 -5.15 17.75 19.66
C THR A 154 -4.47 17.37 18.36
N ILE A 155 -4.92 16.29 17.74
CA ILE A 155 -4.45 15.78 16.44
C ILE A 155 -5.60 15.95 15.45
N THR A 156 -5.33 16.56 14.31
CA THR A 156 -6.31 16.82 13.24
C THR A 156 -5.99 16.04 11.97
N GLY A 157 -6.99 15.91 11.07
CA GLY A 157 -6.83 15.21 9.80
C GLY A 157 -6.95 13.69 9.87
N LEU A 158 -7.39 13.15 11.02
CA LEU A 158 -7.55 11.70 11.22
C LEU A 158 -8.96 11.27 10.80
N ALA A 159 -9.11 10.75 9.59
CA ALA A 159 -10.40 10.30 9.09
C ALA A 159 -11.03 9.25 10.04
N PRO A 160 -12.32 9.38 10.39
CA PRO A 160 -12.99 8.45 11.28
C PRO A 160 -13.19 7.07 10.64
N ASP A 161 -13.43 7.03 9.32
CA ASP A 161 -13.74 5.82 8.56
C ASP A 161 -12.49 5.29 7.80
N THR A 162 -11.31 5.51 8.39
CA THR A 162 -10.03 5.11 7.79
C THR A 162 -9.90 3.58 7.66
N LEU A 163 -9.23 3.16 6.59
CA LEU A 163 -8.81 1.77 6.40
C LEU A 163 -7.39 1.50 6.95
N GLN A 164 -6.73 2.49 7.53
CA GLN A 164 -5.40 2.33 8.11
C GLN A 164 -5.48 1.44 9.35
N GLY A 165 -4.75 0.31 9.34
CA GLY A 165 -4.70 -0.61 10.49
C GLY A 165 -4.15 0.05 11.77
N ASP A 166 -3.29 1.07 11.61
CA ASP A 166 -2.70 1.83 12.72
C ASP A 166 -3.70 2.68 13.50
N ALA A 167 -4.93 2.87 12.99
CA ALA A 167 -6.02 3.51 13.74
C ALA A 167 -6.33 2.76 15.06
N ALA A 168 -5.98 1.48 15.16
CA ALA A 168 -6.05 0.68 16.37
C ALA A 168 -5.34 1.32 17.58
N ILE A 169 -4.37 2.23 17.36
CA ILE A 169 -3.68 2.94 18.45
C ILE A 169 -4.67 3.66 19.38
N LEU A 170 -5.74 4.24 18.85
CA LEU A 170 -6.73 4.94 19.68
C LEU A 170 -7.47 3.98 20.62
N ASP A 171 -7.80 2.78 20.14
CA ASP A 171 -8.45 1.76 20.98
C ASP A 171 -7.46 1.17 22.00
N ILE A 172 -6.21 0.99 21.62
CA ILE A 172 -5.16 0.58 22.55
C ILE A 172 -5.01 1.61 23.68
N LEU A 173 -4.88 2.90 23.33
CA LEU A 173 -4.74 3.97 24.33
C LEU A 173 -5.97 4.07 25.23
N ARG A 174 -7.19 3.91 24.70
CA ARG A 174 -8.44 3.88 25.50
C ARG A 174 -8.39 2.72 26.51
N ARG A 175 -7.98 1.53 26.09
CA ARG A 175 -7.81 0.36 26.97
C ARG A 175 -6.73 0.56 28.02
N CYS A 176 -5.73 1.39 27.75
CA CYS A 176 -4.72 1.81 28.73
C CYS A 176 -5.20 2.93 29.67
N GLY A 177 -6.45 3.37 29.56
CA GLY A 177 -7.02 4.38 30.45
C GLY A 177 -6.91 5.83 29.92
N ALA A 178 -6.41 6.04 28.72
CA ALA A 178 -6.37 7.38 28.15
C ALA A 178 -7.79 7.94 27.88
N VAL A 179 -7.98 9.19 28.26
CA VAL A 179 -9.25 9.91 28.02
C VAL A 179 -9.07 10.87 26.85
N PHE A 180 -9.85 10.68 25.82
CA PHE A 180 -9.87 11.57 24.66
C PHE A 180 -11.27 11.67 24.06
N THR A 181 -11.53 12.76 23.35
CA THR A 181 -12.75 12.99 22.60
C THR A 181 -12.43 13.09 21.11
N ARG A 182 -13.36 12.64 20.28
CA ARG A 182 -13.28 12.77 18.81
C ARG A 182 -14.39 13.71 18.33
N LYS A 183 -14.01 14.67 17.49
CA LYS A 183 -14.95 15.55 16.80
C LYS A 183 -14.55 15.62 15.32
N GLY A 184 -15.31 14.92 14.46
CA GLY A 184 -14.95 14.76 13.05
C GLY A 184 -13.59 14.06 12.89
N ASP A 185 -12.67 14.71 12.20
CA ASP A 185 -11.30 14.25 11.97
C ASP A 185 -10.30 14.62 13.07
N SER A 186 -10.77 15.23 14.14
CA SER A 186 -9.91 15.71 15.24
C SER A 186 -10.08 14.85 16.49
N VAL A 187 -8.95 14.49 17.10
CA VAL A 187 -8.87 13.75 18.37
C VAL A 187 -8.15 14.60 19.40
N THR A 188 -8.81 14.88 20.52
CA THR A 188 -8.27 15.71 21.61
C THR A 188 -8.12 14.88 22.87
N PHE A 189 -6.91 14.79 23.39
CA PHE A 189 -6.58 14.12 24.64
C PHE A 189 -6.76 15.08 25.81
N ALA A 190 -7.58 14.66 26.80
CA ALA A 190 -7.76 15.39 28.04
C ALA A 190 -6.54 15.19 28.97
N LYS A 191 -6.29 16.16 29.84
CA LYS A 191 -5.38 15.96 30.96
C LYS A 191 -6.04 14.98 31.95
N ALA A 192 -5.34 13.93 32.31
CA ALA A 192 -5.79 12.97 33.33
C ALA A 192 -5.86 13.63 34.71
#